data_11c24de3cc24459064f476006233883e
#
_entry.id   11c24de3cc24459064f476006233883e
#
_cell.length_a   1.000
_cell.length_b   1.000
_cell.length_c   1.000
_cell.angle_alpha   90.00
_cell.angle_beta   90.00
_cell.angle_gamma   90.00
#
_symmetry.space_group_name_H-M   'P 1'
#
loop_
_entity.id
_entity.type
_entity.pdbx_description
1 polymer ?
#
loop_
_entity_poly.entity_id
_entity_poly.type
_entity_poly.pdbx_seq_one_letter_code
_entity_poly.pdbx_strand_id
1 'polypeptide(L)'
;MKMKNYLLAIAALVMSFSVSAQSNNSFAKDYISLSGYLQGGFQTPGVGGDEPSSTFYLKRARVSLTGNVPQDNIDYRLQVDMAGSPKICDLYFRYKPSAALNVQLGQFKIPFAIENDIYGPTTVEFIDYSYITTLLARNADRFDGISAGGRDIGLQLYGGFGEAKGYNTLSYNLGIFNGAGINKADNNDAKDVVARLIFKPSKGLSLSASWMSAATNYGAHIQRSNRTALGVIYDAKSFIVRSEYALAEFDNKDVDAFYVMGGYKLKSDWMLVARYETLNDGEKHGANRLTFGAVFKPYSYLRFQLNYAIENTSLQLPKYYNTSGLNLMVTAIF
;
A
#
# COMPACT_ATOMS: atom_id res chain seq x y z
N MET A 1 20.44 -17.38 18.20
CA MET A 1 19.99 -18.80 18.14
C MET A 1 18.50 -18.97 17.85
N LYS A 2 17.61 -18.04 18.20
CA LYS A 2 16.14 -18.15 17.96
C LYS A 2 15.70 -17.96 16.48
N MET A 3 16.42 -17.17 15.69
CA MET A 3 16.04 -16.83 14.31
C MET A 3 16.20 -17.99 13.30
N LYS A 4 17.20 -18.88 13.51
CA LYS A 4 17.38 -20.08 12.67
C LYS A 4 16.22 -21.08 12.78
N ASN A 5 15.55 -21.13 13.93
CA ASN A 5 14.45 -22.08 14.15
C ASN A 5 13.16 -21.64 13.45
N TYR A 6 12.93 -20.32 13.25
CA TYR A 6 11.77 -19.82 12.51
C TYR A 6 11.92 -20.01 10.99
N LEU A 7 13.13 -19.84 10.45
CA LEU A 7 13.43 -20.15 9.04
C LEU A 7 13.26 -21.64 8.72
N LEU A 8 13.68 -22.51 9.65
CA LEU A 8 13.45 -23.96 9.54
C LEU A 8 11.97 -24.32 9.67
N ALA A 9 11.20 -23.65 10.54
CA ALA A 9 9.76 -23.88 10.71
C ALA A 9 8.97 -23.40 9.47
N ILE A 10 9.32 -22.27 8.88
CA ILE A 10 8.70 -21.76 7.64
C ILE A 10 9.11 -22.62 6.44
N ALA A 11 10.36 -23.02 6.34
CA ALA A 11 10.82 -23.97 5.32
C ALA A 11 10.15 -25.34 5.47
N ALA A 12 9.98 -25.81 6.70
CA ALA A 12 9.26 -27.05 7.02
C ALA A 12 7.75 -26.92 6.70
N LEU A 13 7.15 -25.76 6.95
CA LEU A 13 5.75 -25.49 6.58
C LEU A 13 5.59 -25.49 5.06
N VAL A 14 6.48 -24.83 4.31
CA VAL A 14 6.47 -24.82 2.84
C VAL A 14 6.75 -26.22 2.28
N MET A 15 7.69 -26.99 2.88
CA MET A 15 7.97 -28.36 2.45
C MET A 15 6.83 -29.32 2.85
N SER A 16 6.15 -29.13 3.98
CA SER A 16 5.00 -29.95 4.37
C SER A 16 3.81 -29.77 3.40
N PHE A 17 3.62 -28.57 2.86
CA PHE A 17 2.65 -28.34 1.77
C PHE A 17 3.04 -29.05 0.48
N SER A 18 4.33 -29.14 0.17
CA SER A 18 4.83 -29.85 -1.03
C SER A 18 4.69 -31.38 -0.90
N VAL A 19 4.81 -31.93 0.30
CA VAL A 19 4.63 -33.36 0.57
C VAL A 19 3.16 -33.74 0.67
N SER A 20 2.28 -32.86 1.16
CA SER A 20 0.83 -33.07 1.18
C SER A 20 0.17 -32.97 -0.21
N ALA A 21 0.86 -32.39 -1.19
CA ALA A 21 0.37 -32.36 -2.59
C ALA A 21 0.31 -33.76 -3.24
N GLN A 22 0.86 -34.79 -2.61
CA GLN A 22 0.67 -36.19 -3.01
C GLN A 22 -0.55 -36.87 -2.35
N SER A 23 -1.18 -36.26 -1.35
CA SER A 23 -2.48 -36.71 -0.88
C SER A 23 -3.56 -36.19 -1.81
N ASN A 24 -4.51 -37.05 -2.21
CA ASN A 24 -5.66 -36.77 -3.10
C ASN A 24 -6.65 -35.71 -2.53
N ASN A 25 -6.14 -34.62 -1.96
CA ASN A 25 -6.96 -33.55 -1.41
C ASN A 25 -7.25 -32.55 -2.54
N SER A 26 -8.28 -32.82 -3.35
CA SER A 26 -8.75 -32.00 -4.45
C SER A 26 -9.00 -30.55 -4.01
N PHE A 27 -9.45 -30.33 -2.77
CA PHE A 27 -9.72 -29.00 -2.21
C PHE A 27 -8.51 -28.05 -2.28
N ALA A 28 -7.33 -28.49 -1.83
CA ALA A 28 -6.15 -27.63 -1.83
C ALA A 28 -5.72 -27.25 -3.26
N LYS A 29 -5.83 -28.17 -4.20
CA LYS A 29 -5.47 -27.96 -5.61
C LYS A 29 -6.46 -27.03 -6.31
N ASP A 30 -7.74 -27.14 -6.01
CA ASP A 30 -8.80 -26.43 -6.72
C ASP A 30 -9.05 -25.02 -6.16
N TYR A 31 -8.77 -24.80 -4.85
CA TYR A 31 -9.15 -23.57 -4.15
C TYR A 31 -8.02 -22.78 -3.54
N ILE A 32 -6.79 -23.30 -3.47
CA ILE A 32 -5.64 -22.63 -2.84
C ILE A 32 -4.59 -22.29 -3.90
N SER A 33 -4.14 -21.04 -3.88
CA SER A 33 -3.03 -20.58 -4.71
C SER A 33 -1.91 -19.99 -3.86
N LEU A 34 -0.68 -20.29 -4.25
CA LEU A 34 0.54 -19.71 -3.71
C LEU A 34 1.09 -18.71 -4.73
N SER A 35 1.45 -17.53 -4.25
CA SER A 35 2.04 -16.47 -5.06
C SER A 35 3.00 -15.64 -4.23
N GLY A 36 3.84 -14.85 -4.87
CA GLY A 36 4.73 -13.99 -4.12
C GLY A 36 5.53 -13.05 -5.01
N TYR A 37 6.38 -12.27 -4.35
CA TYR A 37 7.33 -11.41 -5.03
C TYR A 37 8.52 -11.05 -4.15
N LEU A 38 9.65 -10.84 -4.80
CA LEU A 38 10.90 -10.39 -4.21
C LEU A 38 11.25 -9.02 -4.79
N GLN A 39 11.65 -8.09 -3.94
CA GLN A 39 12.11 -6.75 -4.34
C GLN A 39 13.44 -6.45 -3.68
N GLY A 40 14.45 -6.19 -4.48
CA GLY A 40 15.77 -5.75 -4.06
C GLY A 40 16.28 -4.66 -4.99
N GLY A 41 17.22 -3.87 -4.52
CA GLY A 41 17.67 -2.74 -5.30
C GLY A 41 19.00 -2.16 -4.84
N PHE A 42 19.34 -1.03 -5.44
CA PHE A 42 20.51 -0.24 -5.17
C PHE A 42 20.11 1.23 -5.14
N GLN A 43 20.59 1.98 -4.17
CA GLN A 43 20.33 3.42 -4.06
C GLN A 43 21.63 4.18 -3.81
N THR A 44 21.67 5.43 -4.32
CA THR A 44 22.71 6.41 -4.03
C THR A 44 22.10 7.59 -3.26
N PRO A 45 22.89 8.27 -2.41
CA PRO A 45 22.43 9.52 -1.81
C PRO A 45 22.27 10.59 -2.88
N GLY A 46 21.41 11.58 -2.60
CA GLY A 46 21.29 12.80 -3.41
C GLY A 46 22.46 13.76 -3.21
N VAL A 47 22.52 14.76 -4.07
CA VAL A 47 23.50 15.85 -3.96
C VAL A 47 23.14 16.69 -2.72
N GLY A 48 24.07 16.84 -1.78
CA GLY A 48 23.90 17.63 -0.55
C GLY A 48 23.34 16.86 0.66
N GLY A 49 23.16 15.54 0.54
CA GLY A 49 22.74 14.72 1.70
C GLY A 49 23.94 14.33 2.58
N ASP A 50 23.76 14.43 3.90
CA ASP A 50 24.74 13.97 4.90
C ASP A 50 24.77 12.43 5.05
N GLU A 51 24.04 11.69 4.22
CA GLU A 51 23.96 10.22 4.32
C GLU A 51 25.15 9.54 3.66
N PRO A 52 25.69 8.52 4.32
CA PRO A 52 26.82 7.79 3.79
C PRO A 52 26.39 6.89 2.64
N SER A 53 27.22 6.90 1.61
CA SER A 53 27.45 5.85 0.63
C SER A 53 26.24 5.13 0.00
N SER A 54 26.39 4.83 -1.26
CA SER A 54 25.54 3.92 -2.04
C SER A 54 25.36 2.57 -1.34
N THR A 55 24.14 2.01 -1.39
CA THR A 55 23.84 0.75 -0.71
C THR A 55 22.94 -0.16 -1.55
N PHE A 56 23.18 -1.48 -1.45
CA PHE A 56 22.20 -2.48 -1.87
C PHE A 56 21.20 -2.74 -0.74
N TYR A 57 19.95 -2.98 -1.10
CA TYR A 57 18.90 -3.23 -0.12
C TYR A 57 17.92 -4.31 -0.56
N LEU A 58 17.30 -4.97 0.42
CA LEU A 58 16.14 -5.83 0.22
C LEU A 58 14.90 -5.08 0.72
N LYS A 59 13.97 -4.78 -0.19
CA LYS A 59 12.77 -3.99 0.15
C LYS A 59 11.63 -4.86 0.64
N ARG A 60 11.38 -6.00 -0.03
CA ARG A 60 10.29 -6.94 0.31
C ARG A 60 10.63 -8.35 -0.15
N ALA A 61 10.22 -9.31 0.65
CA ALA A 61 10.23 -10.74 0.31
C ALA A 61 8.89 -11.33 0.75
N ARG A 62 7.86 -11.25 -0.12
CA ARG A 62 6.48 -11.59 0.25
C ARG A 62 6.02 -12.88 -0.38
N VAL A 63 5.40 -13.70 0.46
CA VAL A 63 4.69 -14.92 0.07
C VAL A 63 3.23 -14.77 0.48
N SER A 64 2.32 -15.15 -0.39
CA SER A 64 0.87 -15.08 -0.18
C SER A 64 0.24 -16.44 -0.44
N LEU A 65 -0.55 -16.90 0.48
CA LEU A 65 -1.48 -18.00 0.31
C LEU A 65 -2.89 -17.42 0.19
N THR A 66 -3.58 -17.71 -0.90
CA THR A 66 -4.94 -17.23 -1.14
C THR A 66 -5.84 -18.45 -1.36
N GLY A 67 -6.93 -18.52 -0.61
CA GLY A 67 -7.99 -19.49 -0.83
C GLY A 67 -9.22 -18.81 -1.43
N ASN A 68 -9.86 -19.47 -2.39
CA ASN A 68 -11.09 -18.99 -3.02
C ASN A 68 -12.07 -20.15 -3.15
N VAL A 69 -13.20 -20.06 -2.46
CA VAL A 69 -14.28 -21.05 -2.44
C VAL A 69 -15.53 -20.43 -3.06
N PRO A 70 -15.63 -20.42 -4.40
CA PRO A 70 -16.66 -19.66 -5.13
C PRO A 70 -18.10 -20.06 -4.77
N GLN A 71 -18.36 -21.36 -4.54
CA GLN A 71 -19.69 -21.86 -4.19
C GLN A 71 -20.22 -21.31 -2.86
N ASP A 72 -19.33 -20.91 -1.95
CA ASP A 72 -19.67 -20.35 -0.66
C ASP A 72 -19.51 -18.82 -0.63
N ASN A 73 -19.10 -18.21 -1.74
CA ASN A 73 -18.76 -16.79 -1.83
C ASN A 73 -17.70 -16.34 -0.83
N ILE A 74 -16.77 -17.22 -0.48
CA ILE A 74 -15.74 -17.00 0.53
C ILE A 74 -14.37 -16.96 -0.14
N ASP A 75 -13.56 -15.98 0.24
CA ASP A 75 -12.13 -16.04 0.03
C ASP A 75 -11.36 -15.60 1.30
N TYR A 76 -10.10 -15.99 1.36
CA TYR A 76 -9.21 -15.63 2.44
C TYR A 76 -7.78 -15.46 1.93
N ARG A 77 -6.99 -14.71 2.66
CA ARG A 77 -5.59 -14.47 2.32
C ARG A 77 -4.72 -14.43 3.56
N LEU A 78 -3.57 -15.08 3.47
CA LEU A 78 -2.42 -14.88 4.34
C LEU A 78 -1.27 -14.33 3.48
N GLN A 79 -0.68 -13.21 3.86
CA GLN A 79 0.55 -12.69 3.25
C GLN A 79 1.59 -12.42 4.35
N VAL A 80 2.79 -12.95 4.17
CA VAL A 80 3.94 -12.74 5.05
C VAL A 80 5.04 -12.01 4.29
N ASP A 81 5.65 -11.03 4.92
CA ASP A 81 6.88 -10.36 4.43
C ASP A 81 8.06 -10.85 5.28
N MET A 82 9.05 -11.42 4.61
CA MET A 82 10.24 -11.99 5.25
C MET A 82 11.47 -11.08 5.13
N ALA A 83 11.37 -9.92 4.46
CA ALA A 83 12.44 -8.95 4.42
C ALA A 83 12.60 -8.25 5.77
N GLY A 84 13.81 -8.33 6.35
CA GLY A 84 14.08 -7.86 7.70
C GLY A 84 13.43 -8.76 8.76
N SER A 85 12.66 -8.18 9.68
CA SER A 85 11.90 -8.96 10.68
C SER A 85 10.62 -9.51 10.04
N PRO A 86 10.40 -10.83 10.05
CA PRO A 86 9.20 -11.44 9.50
C PRO A 86 7.93 -10.89 10.14
N LYS A 87 6.95 -10.55 9.29
CA LYS A 87 5.65 -9.99 9.75
C LYS A 87 4.51 -10.44 8.86
N ILE A 88 3.35 -10.67 9.47
CA ILE A 88 2.11 -10.89 8.75
C ILE A 88 1.67 -9.54 8.17
N CYS A 89 1.53 -9.46 6.85
CA CYS A 89 1.01 -8.29 6.17
C CYS A 89 -0.51 -8.35 6.08
N ASP A 90 -1.04 -9.38 5.46
CA ASP A 90 -2.48 -9.58 5.31
C ASP A 90 -2.87 -10.90 5.98
N LEU A 91 -3.94 -10.89 6.76
CA LEU A 91 -4.64 -12.07 7.25
C LEU A 91 -6.12 -11.70 7.35
N TYR A 92 -6.90 -12.10 6.35
CA TYR A 92 -8.32 -11.76 6.31
C TYR A 92 -9.18 -12.84 5.69
N PHE A 93 -10.46 -12.76 6.00
CA PHE A 93 -11.56 -13.52 5.39
C PHE A 93 -12.53 -12.54 4.73
N ARG A 94 -13.06 -12.93 3.57
CA ARG A 94 -14.08 -12.16 2.86
C ARG A 94 -15.28 -13.05 2.55
N TYR A 95 -16.46 -12.51 2.80
CA TYR A 95 -17.73 -13.06 2.34
C TYR A 95 -18.34 -12.12 1.31
N LYS A 96 -18.65 -12.64 0.13
CA LYS A 96 -19.03 -11.86 -1.06
C LYS A 96 -20.38 -12.31 -1.62
N PRO A 97 -21.49 -12.10 -0.88
CA PRO A 97 -22.82 -12.57 -1.31
C PRO A 97 -23.34 -11.86 -2.56
N SER A 98 -22.86 -10.64 -2.87
CA SER A 98 -23.27 -9.90 -4.05
C SER A 98 -22.22 -8.87 -4.49
N ALA A 99 -22.34 -8.35 -5.70
CA ALA A 99 -21.50 -7.25 -6.15
C ALA A 99 -21.67 -5.98 -5.30
N ALA A 100 -22.88 -5.76 -4.77
CA ALA A 100 -23.24 -4.58 -4.01
C ALA A 100 -22.80 -4.62 -2.55
N LEU A 101 -22.64 -5.82 -1.95
CA LEU A 101 -22.29 -5.97 -0.54
C LEU A 101 -21.30 -7.12 -0.35
N ASN A 102 -20.15 -6.78 0.21
CA ASN A 102 -19.14 -7.74 0.65
C ASN A 102 -18.67 -7.36 2.06
N VAL A 103 -18.25 -8.36 2.81
CA VAL A 103 -17.76 -8.21 4.18
C VAL A 103 -16.32 -8.72 4.24
N GLN A 104 -15.43 -7.97 4.84
CA GLN A 104 -14.03 -8.37 5.05
C GLN A 104 -13.66 -8.18 6.51
N LEU A 105 -13.12 -9.22 7.14
CA LEU A 105 -12.68 -9.23 8.53
C LEU A 105 -11.23 -9.69 8.62
N GLY A 106 -10.42 -9.03 9.44
CA GLY A 106 -9.04 -9.38 9.71
C GLY A 106 -8.09 -8.22 9.53
N GLN A 107 -6.82 -8.51 9.20
CA GLN A 107 -5.80 -7.50 8.95
C GLN A 107 -5.61 -7.30 7.44
N PHE A 108 -5.77 -6.07 6.99
CA PHE A 108 -5.64 -5.70 5.58
C PHE A 108 -5.34 -4.20 5.43
N LYS A 109 -5.14 -3.75 4.20
CA LYS A 109 -4.88 -2.34 3.90
C LYS A 109 -6.12 -1.49 4.13
N ILE A 110 -5.94 -0.39 4.88
CA ILE A 110 -6.97 0.60 5.14
C ILE A 110 -7.36 1.29 3.82
N PRO A 111 -8.65 1.45 3.50
CA PRO A 111 -9.10 2.08 2.25
C PRO A 111 -9.04 3.62 2.34
N PHE A 112 -7.86 4.17 2.61
CA PHE A 112 -7.57 5.60 2.61
C PHE A 112 -6.41 5.88 1.66
N ALA A 113 -6.52 6.95 0.87
CA ALA A 113 -5.63 7.34 -0.22
C ALA A 113 -5.58 6.33 -1.39
N ILE A 114 -5.34 6.82 -2.59
CA ILE A 114 -5.34 6.01 -3.83
C ILE A 114 -4.22 4.98 -3.81
N GLU A 115 -2.99 5.40 -3.50
CA GLU A 115 -1.83 4.51 -3.60
C GLU A 115 -1.76 3.47 -2.49
N ASN A 116 -2.53 3.61 -1.40
CA ASN A 116 -2.41 2.67 -0.30
C ASN A 116 -2.87 1.26 -0.68
N ASP A 117 -4.10 1.10 -1.13
CA ASP A 117 -4.69 -0.22 -1.40
C ASP A 117 -5.00 -0.49 -2.87
N ILE A 118 -5.22 0.55 -3.69
CA ILE A 118 -5.49 0.38 -5.12
C ILE A 118 -4.21 -0.01 -5.87
N TYR A 119 -3.06 0.58 -5.50
CA TYR A 119 -1.77 0.27 -6.12
C TYR A 119 -0.87 -0.54 -5.19
N GLY A 120 -0.61 -1.78 -5.60
CA GLY A 120 0.32 -2.65 -4.87
C GLY A 120 1.79 -2.37 -5.18
N PRO A 121 2.72 -2.94 -4.39
CA PRO A 121 4.16 -2.80 -4.63
C PRO A 121 4.64 -3.31 -5.99
N THR A 122 3.89 -4.23 -6.62
CA THR A 122 4.21 -4.79 -7.94
C THR A 122 3.59 -3.99 -9.09
N THR A 123 2.71 -3.01 -8.79
CA THR A 123 1.96 -2.24 -9.80
C THR A 123 2.25 -0.76 -9.76
N VAL A 124 2.53 -0.18 -8.58
CA VAL A 124 2.87 1.25 -8.45
C VAL A 124 4.11 1.59 -9.28
N GLU A 125 4.05 2.71 -9.99
CA GLU A 125 5.06 3.09 -10.99
C GLU A 125 6.38 3.52 -10.36
N PHE A 126 6.33 4.14 -9.17
CA PHE A 126 7.51 4.59 -8.43
C PHE A 126 7.94 3.57 -7.39
N ILE A 127 9.23 3.56 -7.05
CA ILE A 127 9.79 2.71 -6.02
C ILE A 127 9.25 3.08 -4.64
N ASP A 128 9.06 4.40 -4.41
CA ASP A 128 8.51 4.94 -3.17
C ASP A 128 7.12 5.54 -3.41
N TYR A 129 6.24 5.35 -2.43
CA TYR A 129 4.89 5.92 -2.45
C TYR A 129 4.93 7.44 -2.23
N SER A 130 3.83 8.12 -2.55
CA SER A 130 3.65 9.54 -2.30
C SER A 130 3.68 9.88 -0.80
N TYR A 131 3.90 11.16 -0.47
CA TYR A 131 3.80 11.65 0.91
C TYR A 131 2.43 11.36 1.52
N ILE A 132 1.33 11.54 0.77
CA ILE A 132 -0.03 11.20 1.22
C ILE A 132 -0.07 9.75 1.71
N THR A 133 0.41 8.82 0.90
CA THR A 133 0.38 7.40 1.25
C THR A 133 1.34 7.07 2.39
N THR A 134 2.53 7.65 2.38
CA THR A 134 3.59 7.31 3.34
C THR A 134 3.32 7.90 4.72
N LEU A 135 2.84 9.14 4.78
CA LEU A 135 2.72 9.89 6.04
C LEU A 135 1.30 9.98 6.57
N LEU A 136 0.27 9.91 5.70
CA LEU A 136 -1.12 10.03 6.12
C LEU A 136 -1.90 8.71 6.11
N ALA A 137 -1.47 7.72 5.32
CA ALA A 137 -2.16 6.43 5.21
C ALA A 137 -1.30 5.25 5.63
N ARG A 138 0.01 5.38 5.57
CA ARG A 138 0.96 4.31 5.85
C ARG A 138 1.99 4.73 6.86
N ASN A 139 2.73 3.72 7.28
CA ASN A 139 3.99 3.86 7.96
C ASN A 139 3.92 4.59 9.30
N ALA A 140 5.07 5.08 9.74
CA ALA A 140 5.16 5.90 10.92
C ALA A 140 4.37 7.17 10.65
N ASP A 141 3.13 7.17 11.04
CA ASP A 141 2.36 8.39 11.08
C ASP A 141 3.11 9.36 12.01
N ARG A 142 3.86 10.28 11.42
CA ARG A 142 4.73 11.16 12.21
C ARG A 142 3.93 12.04 13.16
N PHE A 143 2.66 12.24 12.87
CA PHE A 143 1.80 13.09 13.65
C PHE A 143 1.23 12.33 14.86
N ASP A 144 0.88 11.07 14.67
CA ASP A 144 0.29 10.23 15.71
C ASP A 144 1.30 9.27 16.36
N GLY A 145 2.50 9.14 15.79
CA GLY A 145 3.51 8.20 16.28
C GLY A 145 3.14 6.73 16.05
N ILE A 146 2.08 6.45 15.30
CA ILE A 146 1.59 5.09 15.00
C ILE A 146 2.12 4.63 13.65
N SER A 147 2.75 3.47 13.64
CA SER A 147 3.16 2.80 12.40
C SER A 147 2.04 1.91 11.91
N ALA A 148 1.16 2.43 11.07
CA ALA A 148 0.08 1.65 10.48
C ALA A 148 0.54 0.75 9.31
N GLY A 149 1.67 1.05 8.67
CA GLY A 149 2.13 0.33 7.48
C GLY A 149 1.08 0.28 6.36
N GLY A 150 0.06 1.13 6.42
CA GLY A 150 -1.14 1.12 5.57
C GLY A 150 -2.10 -0.03 5.85
N ARG A 151 -1.91 -0.77 6.95
CA ARG A 151 -2.71 -1.93 7.34
C ARG A 151 -3.10 -1.86 8.80
N ASP A 152 -4.27 -2.41 9.10
CA ASP A 152 -4.74 -2.56 10.45
C ASP A 152 -5.72 -3.75 10.56
N ILE A 153 -6.05 -4.15 11.78
CA ILE A 153 -7.03 -5.19 12.07
C ILE A 153 -8.40 -4.52 12.17
N GLY A 154 -9.37 -5.01 11.41
CA GLY A 154 -10.71 -4.41 11.39
C GLY A 154 -11.73 -5.19 10.60
N LEU A 155 -12.89 -4.55 10.47
CA LEU A 155 -14.03 -5.00 9.69
C LEU A 155 -14.33 -3.97 8.61
N GLN A 156 -14.59 -4.41 7.38
CA GLN A 156 -14.97 -3.55 6.27
C GLN A 156 -16.17 -4.12 5.52
N LEU A 157 -17.10 -3.23 5.20
CA LEU A 157 -18.13 -3.42 4.19
C LEU A 157 -17.71 -2.73 2.91
N TYR A 158 -17.85 -3.39 1.77
CA TYR A 158 -17.51 -2.81 0.48
C TYR A 158 -18.34 -3.40 -0.64
N GLY A 159 -18.46 -2.68 -1.73
CA GLY A 159 -19.22 -3.13 -2.89
C GLY A 159 -19.23 -2.14 -4.02
N GLY A 160 -20.06 -2.41 -5.01
CA GLY A 160 -20.22 -1.53 -6.16
C GLY A 160 -21.58 -1.63 -6.80
N PHE A 161 -21.94 -0.57 -7.50
CA PHE A 161 -23.21 -0.40 -8.19
C PHE A 161 -23.01 0.07 -9.63
N GLY A 162 -24.01 -0.12 -10.46
CA GLY A 162 -24.00 0.34 -11.84
C GLY A 162 -22.96 -0.38 -12.68
N GLU A 163 -22.97 -1.71 -12.64
CA GLU A 163 -22.05 -2.49 -13.47
C GLU A 163 -22.28 -2.19 -14.96
N ALA A 164 -21.27 -1.62 -15.58
CA ALA A 164 -21.27 -1.32 -17.00
C ALA A 164 -19.92 -1.72 -17.60
N LYS A 165 -19.94 -2.50 -18.70
CA LYS A 165 -18.74 -2.86 -19.47
C LYS A 165 -17.60 -3.47 -18.63
N GLY A 166 -17.96 -4.23 -17.57
CA GLY A 166 -16.99 -4.96 -16.71
C GLY A 166 -16.35 -4.13 -15.62
N TYR A 167 -16.97 -3.01 -15.19
CA TYR A 167 -16.59 -2.25 -14.00
C TYR A 167 -17.83 -1.64 -13.33
N ASN A 168 -17.74 -1.40 -12.01
CA ASN A 168 -18.78 -0.67 -11.29
C ASN A 168 -18.62 0.84 -11.51
N THR A 169 -19.72 1.52 -11.82
CA THR A 169 -19.75 2.98 -11.95
C THR A 169 -19.49 3.66 -10.60
N LEU A 170 -20.04 3.10 -9.52
CA LEU A 170 -19.82 3.56 -8.16
C LEU A 170 -19.32 2.39 -7.31
N SER A 171 -18.24 2.59 -6.55
CA SER A 171 -17.75 1.64 -5.55
C SER A 171 -17.58 2.33 -4.21
N TYR A 172 -17.79 1.60 -3.12
CA TYR A 172 -17.65 2.11 -1.77
C TYR A 172 -16.87 1.17 -0.86
N ASN A 173 -16.26 1.75 0.17
CA ASN A 173 -15.66 1.06 1.31
C ASN A 173 -16.07 1.79 2.59
N LEU A 174 -16.53 1.04 3.60
CA LEU A 174 -16.82 1.52 4.95
C LEU A 174 -16.12 0.59 5.93
N GLY A 175 -15.20 1.07 6.74
CA GLY A 175 -14.39 0.24 7.61
C GLY A 175 -14.27 0.79 9.03
N ILE A 176 -14.13 -0.14 9.98
CA ILE A 176 -13.81 0.14 11.37
C ILE A 176 -12.57 -0.66 11.72
N PHE A 177 -11.56 0.00 12.27
CA PHE A 177 -10.25 -0.58 12.57
C PHE A 177 -9.81 -0.31 14.01
N ASN A 178 -8.86 -1.08 14.50
CA ASN A 178 -8.32 -0.89 15.85
C ASN A 178 -7.53 0.42 16.02
N GLY A 179 -6.93 0.97 14.95
CA GLY A 179 -6.08 2.16 15.05
C GLY A 179 -4.65 1.89 15.56
N ALA A 180 -4.34 0.66 15.93
CA ALA A 180 -3.03 0.31 16.51
C ALA A 180 -1.98 -0.12 15.48
N GLY A 181 -2.38 -0.27 14.21
CA GLY A 181 -1.53 -0.67 13.10
C GLY A 181 -1.28 -2.17 13.01
N ILE A 182 -0.31 -2.54 12.20
CA ILE A 182 -0.05 -3.91 11.79
C ILE A 182 0.37 -4.81 12.97
N ASN A 183 -0.27 -5.99 13.07
CA ASN A 183 0.01 -7.04 14.08
C ASN A 183 -0.14 -6.57 15.53
N LYS A 184 -1.00 -5.61 15.78
CA LYS A 184 -1.25 -5.08 17.12
C LYS A 184 -2.72 -5.19 17.49
N ALA A 185 -2.98 -5.57 18.72
CA ALA A 185 -4.31 -5.45 19.29
C ALA A 185 -4.63 -3.97 19.58
N ASP A 186 -5.91 -3.69 19.77
CA ASP A 186 -6.36 -2.37 20.17
C ASP A 186 -5.69 -1.94 21.51
N ASN A 187 -5.37 -0.67 21.58
CA ASN A 187 -4.65 -0.09 22.72
C ASN A 187 -5.37 1.10 23.37
N ASN A 188 -6.61 1.44 22.93
CA ASN A 188 -7.27 2.65 23.41
C ASN A 188 -8.81 2.61 23.44
N ASP A 189 -9.45 1.48 23.17
CA ASP A 189 -10.91 1.30 23.09
C ASP A 189 -11.63 2.19 22.05
N ALA A 190 -10.90 3.08 21.37
CA ALA A 190 -11.43 3.92 20.31
C ALA A 190 -11.09 3.30 18.93
N LYS A 191 -12.04 3.32 18.03
CA LYS A 191 -11.86 2.76 16.69
C LYS A 191 -11.58 3.85 15.67
N ASP A 192 -10.74 3.51 14.69
CA ASP A 192 -10.62 4.27 13.46
C ASP A 192 -11.80 3.95 12.57
N VAL A 193 -12.41 4.98 12.00
CA VAL A 193 -13.49 4.85 11.02
C VAL A 193 -13.00 5.38 9.68
N VAL A 194 -13.22 4.60 8.62
CA VAL A 194 -12.78 4.95 7.27
C VAL A 194 -13.92 4.79 6.29
N ALA A 195 -14.07 5.76 5.40
CA ALA A 195 -15.02 5.73 4.28
C ALA A 195 -14.32 6.11 2.99
N ARG A 196 -14.63 5.42 1.90
CA ARG A 196 -14.17 5.80 0.55
C ARG A 196 -15.26 5.56 -0.48
N LEU A 197 -15.35 6.48 -1.43
CA LEU A 197 -16.16 6.38 -2.64
C LEU A 197 -15.25 6.49 -3.87
N ILE A 198 -15.52 5.67 -4.88
CA ILE A 198 -14.86 5.75 -6.19
C ILE A 198 -15.95 5.82 -7.24
N PHE A 199 -15.98 6.92 -7.99
CA PHE A 199 -16.89 7.11 -9.13
C PHE A 199 -16.11 6.96 -10.44
N LYS A 200 -16.58 6.06 -11.31
CA LYS A 200 -15.98 5.75 -12.62
C LYS A 200 -16.98 6.09 -13.75
N PRO A 201 -17.00 7.33 -14.23
CA PRO A 201 -17.87 7.72 -15.33
C PRO A 201 -17.51 7.06 -16.66
N SER A 202 -16.25 6.62 -16.80
CA SER A 202 -15.76 5.86 -17.96
C SER A 202 -14.68 4.86 -17.54
N LYS A 203 -14.36 3.91 -18.41
CA LYS A 203 -13.36 2.87 -18.13
C LYS A 203 -11.98 3.44 -17.71
N GLY A 204 -11.57 4.56 -18.29
CA GLY A 204 -10.26 5.17 -18.04
C GLY A 204 -10.25 6.20 -16.92
N LEU A 205 -11.41 6.74 -16.51
CA LEU A 205 -11.48 7.82 -15.52
C LEU A 205 -12.07 7.30 -14.21
N SER A 206 -11.37 7.60 -13.10
CA SER A 206 -11.86 7.32 -11.74
C SER A 206 -11.65 8.57 -10.87
N LEU A 207 -12.69 8.94 -10.13
CA LEU A 207 -12.65 9.97 -9.11
C LEU A 207 -12.79 9.28 -7.75
N SER A 208 -11.91 9.60 -6.81
CA SER A 208 -11.87 9.00 -5.47
C SER A 208 -12.03 10.07 -4.41
N ALA A 209 -12.87 9.79 -3.41
CA ALA A 209 -12.95 10.56 -2.18
C ALA A 209 -12.84 9.59 -1.00
N SER A 210 -11.92 9.85 -0.08
CA SER A 210 -11.76 9.07 1.15
C SER A 210 -11.71 9.98 2.37
N TRP A 211 -12.28 9.48 3.45
CA TRP A 211 -12.27 10.12 4.76
C TRP A 211 -11.89 9.10 5.82
N MET A 212 -11.13 9.54 6.83
CA MET A 212 -10.71 8.72 7.95
C MET A 212 -10.74 9.55 9.23
N SER A 213 -11.32 9.02 10.30
CA SER A 213 -11.20 9.53 11.65
C SER A 213 -10.40 8.52 12.47
N ALA A 214 -9.15 8.84 12.71
CA ALA A 214 -8.24 8.00 13.49
C ALA A 214 -8.19 8.44 14.95
N ALA A 215 -7.99 7.51 15.87
CA ALA A 215 -7.91 7.75 17.29
C ALA A 215 -6.57 7.24 17.84
N THR A 216 -5.81 8.15 18.42
CA THR A 216 -4.46 7.87 18.95
C THR A 216 -4.36 8.18 20.44
N ASN A 217 -3.64 7.37 21.17
CA ASN A 217 -3.29 7.66 22.57
C ASN A 217 -2.22 8.74 22.64
N TYR A 218 -2.55 9.87 23.22
CA TYR A 218 -1.61 10.94 23.50
C TYR A 218 -1.52 11.15 25.02
N GLY A 219 -0.58 10.48 25.65
CA GLY A 219 -0.48 10.44 27.10
C GLY A 219 -1.73 9.83 27.76
N ALA A 220 -2.46 10.65 28.54
CA ALA A 220 -3.70 10.22 29.21
C ALA A 220 -4.97 10.51 28.39
N HIS A 221 -4.87 11.07 27.19
CA HIS A 221 -6.01 11.48 26.37
C HIS A 221 -6.01 10.75 25.03
N ILE A 222 -7.23 10.49 24.52
CA ILE A 222 -7.42 10.05 23.14
C ILE A 222 -7.59 11.28 22.25
N GLN A 223 -6.68 11.44 21.28
CA GLN A 223 -6.76 12.49 20.27
C GLN A 223 -7.33 11.90 18.97
N ARG A 224 -8.25 12.63 18.32
CA ARG A 224 -8.74 12.29 17.00
C ARG A 224 -8.07 13.13 15.94
N SER A 225 -7.72 12.46 14.82
CA SER A 225 -7.19 13.04 13.61
C SER A 225 -8.15 12.75 12.48
N ASN A 226 -8.76 13.81 11.94
CA ASN A 226 -9.62 13.69 10.76
C ASN A 226 -8.79 13.93 9.51
N ARG A 227 -8.96 13.06 8.52
CA ARG A 227 -8.23 13.11 7.26
C ARG A 227 -9.20 12.98 6.10
N THR A 228 -8.99 13.74 5.05
CA THR A 228 -9.76 13.66 3.81
C THR A 228 -8.79 13.63 2.64
N ALA A 229 -9.03 12.78 1.66
CA ALA A 229 -8.26 12.76 0.43
C ALA A 229 -9.19 12.71 -0.78
N LEU A 230 -8.91 13.55 -1.77
CA LEU A 230 -9.60 13.64 -3.04
C LEU A 230 -8.62 13.34 -4.17
N GLY A 231 -8.99 12.44 -5.05
CA GLY A 231 -8.07 12.03 -6.10
C GLY A 231 -8.73 11.69 -7.43
N VAL A 232 -7.91 11.74 -8.47
CA VAL A 232 -8.29 11.40 -9.84
C VAL A 232 -7.27 10.47 -10.45
N ILE A 233 -7.76 9.48 -11.19
CA ILE A 233 -6.96 8.58 -12.01
C ILE A 233 -7.52 8.64 -13.42
N TYR A 234 -6.67 8.96 -14.40
CA TYR A 234 -6.99 8.83 -15.81
C TYR A 234 -5.98 7.89 -16.46
N ASP A 235 -6.44 6.70 -16.80
CA ASP A 235 -5.63 5.64 -17.43
C ASP A 235 -6.09 5.42 -18.87
N ALA A 236 -5.31 5.96 -19.82
CA ALA A 236 -5.49 5.81 -21.24
C ALA A 236 -4.55 4.74 -21.82
N LYS A 237 -4.74 4.40 -23.10
CA LYS A 237 -3.91 3.40 -23.77
C LYS A 237 -2.41 3.77 -23.76
N SER A 238 -2.09 5.04 -23.98
CA SER A 238 -0.70 5.51 -24.13
C SER A 238 -0.16 6.27 -22.93
N PHE A 239 -1.01 6.73 -22.02
CA PHE A 239 -0.57 7.49 -20.85
C PHE A 239 -1.46 7.25 -19.63
N ILE A 240 -0.92 7.55 -18.47
CA ILE A 240 -1.65 7.58 -17.20
C ILE A 240 -1.37 8.94 -16.53
N VAL A 241 -2.42 9.49 -15.91
CA VAL A 241 -2.31 10.63 -15.00
C VAL A 241 -2.98 10.25 -13.70
N ARG A 242 -2.33 10.55 -12.58
CA ARG A 242 -2.90 10.37 -11.25
C ARG A 242 -2.55 11.57 -10.39
N SER A 243 -3.51 12.07 -9.65
CA SER A 243 -3.33 13.16 -8.72
C SER A 243 -4.19 12.94 -7.48
N GLU A 244 -3.70 13.37 -6.34
CA GLU A 244 -4.43 13.31 -5.08
C GLU A 244 -4.05 14.50 -4.21
N TYR A 245 -5.04 15.07 -3.52
CA TYR A 245 -4.88 16.09 -2.51
C TYR A 245 -5.47 15.58 -1.21
N ALA A 246 -4.75 15.75 -0.12
CA ALA A 246 -5.18 15.31 1.20
C ALA A 246 -5.05 16.45 2.21
N LEU A 247 -6.04 16.53 3.08
CA LEU A 247 -6.07 17.37 4.28
C LEU A 247 -6.14 16.46 5.50
N ALA A 248 -5.42 16.83 6.54
CA ALA A 248 -5.45 16.14 7.83
C ALA A 248 -5.34 17.18 8.96
N GLU A 249 -6.11 16.97 10.01
CA GLU A 249 -6.06 17.80 11.22
C GLU A 249 -5.40 17.00 12.33
N PHE A 250 -4.30 17.52 12.89
CA PHE A 250 -3.58 16.92 14.00
C PHE A 250 -3.30 18.00 15.05
N ASP A 251 -3.80 17.83 16.26
CA ASP A 251 -3.54 18.74 17.39
C ASP A 251 -3.79 20.22 17.03
N ASN A 252 -4.94 20.50 16.41
CA ASN A 252 -5.33 21.82 15.88
C ASN A 252 -4.37 22.41 14.83
N LYS A 253 -3.62 21.55 14.13
CA LYS A 253 -2.76 21.92 13.01
C LYS A 253 -3.30 21.29 11.73
N ASP A 254 -3.42 22.11 10.70
CA ASP A 254 -3.84 21.67 9.38
C ASP A 254 -2.62 21.22 8.59
N VAL A 255 -2.59 19.94 8.28
CA VAL A 255 -1.59 19.31 7.42
C VAL A 255 -2.19 19.11 6.04
N ASP A 256 -1.50 19.53 5.00
CA ASP A 256 -1.90 19.27 3.62
C ASP A 256 -0.80 18.61 2.82
N ALA A 257 -1.22 17.76 1.89
CA ALA A 257 -0.32 17.07 0.99
C ALA A 257 -0.97 16.94 -0.40
N PHE A 258 -0.13 17.03 -1.41
CA PHE A 258 -0.55 16.92 -2.80
C PHE A 258 0.45 16.13 -3.61
N TYR A 259 -0.01 15.37 -4.59
CA TYR A 259 0.83 14.92 -5.69
C TYR A 259 0.10 14.92 -7.02
N VAL A 260 0.88 15.06 -8.08
CA VAL A 260 0.50 14.78 -9.46
C VAL A 260 1.57 13.94 -10.12
N MET A 261 1.16 12.89 -10.82
CA MET A 261 2.05 12.06 -11.61
C MET A 261 1.52 11.89 -13.02
N GLY A 262 2.45 11.80 -13.98
CA GLY A 262 2.20 11.40 -15.34
C GLY A 262 3.07 10.22 -15.74
N GLY A 263 2.53 9.32 -16.54
CA GLY A 263 3.26 8.21 -17.14
C GLY A 263 2.95 8.06 -18.63
N TYR A 264 3.97 7.89 -19.45
CA TYR A 264 3.84 7.61 -20.88
C TYR A 264 4.25 6.17 -21.19
N LYS A 265 3.30 5.39 -21.69
CA LYS A 265 3.48 3.98 -22.07
C LYS A 265 4.07 3.91 -23.47
N LEU A 266 5.34 3.58 -23.57
CA LEU A 266 6.03 3.39 -24.84
C LEU A 266 5.59 2.09 -25.51
N LYS A 267 5.88 1.99 -26.81
CA LYS A 267 5.80 0.69 -27.50
C LYS A 267 6.79 -0.26 -26.81
N SER A 268 6.39 -1.52 -26.62
CA SER A 268 7.08 -2.49 -25.76
C SER A 268 6.90 -2.18 -24.26
N ASP A 269 7.58 -2.87 -23.44
CA ASP A 269 7.37 -3.01 -22.00
C ASP A 269 7.92 -1.83 -21.16
N TRP A 270 8.08 -0.66 -21.76
CA TRP A 270 8.61 0.53 -21.13
C TRP A 270 7.52 1.56 -20.78
N MET A 271 7.68 2.20 -19.62
CA MET A 271 6.92 3.40 -19.24
C MET A 271 7.88 4.43 -18.65
N LEU A 272 7.78 5.67 -19.11
CA LEU A 272 8.45 6.81 -18.49
C LEU A 272 7.46 7.50 -17.55
N VAL A 273 7.91 7.90 -16.37
CA VAL A 273 7.05 8.48 -15.33
C VAL A 273 7.71 9.70 -14.70
N ALA A 274 6.88 10.66 -14.29
CA ALA A 274 7.31 11.80 -13.49
C ALA A 274 6.25 12.07 -12.41
N ARG A 275 6.68 12.47 -11.21
CA ARG A 275 5.81 12.86 -10.10
C ARG A 275 6.36 14.08 -9.40
N TYR A 276 5.50 15.06 -9.17
CA TYR A 276 5.72 16.16 -8.26
C TYR A 276 4.80 16.01 -7.05
N GLU A 277 5.32 16.26 -5.88
CA GLU A 277 4.56 16.16 -4.64
C GLU A 277 5.01 17.16 -3.59
N THR A 278 4.07 17.55 -2.74
CA THR A 278 4.28 18.50 -1.63
C THR A 278 3.64 17.97 -0.36
N LEU A 279 4.17 18.40 0.77
CA LEU A 279 3.60 18.22 2.10
C LEU A 279 3.90 19.47 2.95
N ASN A 280 2.89 20.01 3.62
CA ASN A 280 3.01 21.06 4.64
C ASN A 280 2.55 20.50 5.98
N ASP A 281 3.28 20.80 7.06
CA ASP A 281 2.99 20.24 8.39
C ASP A 281 2.16 21.15 9.30
N GLY A 282 1.68 22.27 8.76
CA GLY A 282 0.93 23.27 9.51
C GLY A 282 1.77 24.15 10.43
N GLU A 283 3.10 23.95 10.51
CA GLU A 283 4.01 24.68 11.39
C GLU A 283 5.08 25.51 10.67
N LYS A 284 4.92 25.81 9.40
CA LYS A 284 5.92 26.47 8.53
C LYS A 284 7.01 25.56 7.98
N HIS A 285 6.92 24.26 8.18
CA HIS A 285 7.81 23.30 7.56
C HIS A 285 7.10 22.58 6.42
N GLY A 286 7.84 22.32 5.38
CA GLY A 286 7.30 21.64 4.21
C GLY A 286 8.34 20.77 3.54
N ALA A 287 7.85 19.91 2.69
CA ALA A 287 8.67 19.13 1.77
C ALA A 287 8.08 19.21 0.36
N ASN A 288 8.96 19.25 -0.62
CA ASN A 288 8.58 19.03 -2.01
C ASN A 288 9.57 18.08 -2.66
N ARG A 289 9.06 17.23 -3.54
CA ARG A 289 9.86 16.22 -4.23
C ARG A 289 9.44 16.10 -5.67
N LEU A 290 10.44 16.15 -6.55
CA LEU A 290 10.28 15.85 -7.97
C LEU A 290 10.98 14.52 -8.25
N THR A 291 10.26 13.57 -8.82
CA THR A 291 10.78 12.23 -9.14
C THR A 291 10.57 11.94 -10.62
N PHE A 292 11.65 11.61 -11.31
CA PHE A 292 11.60 11.04 -12.66
C PHE A 292 11.87 9.56 -12.59
N GLY A 293 11.26 8.78 -13.48
CA GLY A 293 11.45 7.35 -13.47
C GLY A 293 11.21 6.66 -14.79
N ALA A 294 11.73 5.45 -14.87
CA ALA A 294 11.46 4.49 -15.93
C ALA A 294 11.07 3.15 -15.33
N VAL A 295 10.06 2.54 -15.92
CA VAL A 295 9.61 1.18 -15.59
C VAL A 295 9.80 0.32 -16.82
N PHE A 296 10.49 -0.82 -16.66
CA PHE A 296 10.67 -1.81 -17.71
C PHE A 296 10.16 -3.16 -17.25
N LYS A 297 9.22 -3.74 -18.00
CA LYS A 297 8.56 -5.00 -17.66
C LYS A 297 8.66 -5.99 -18.82
N PRO A 298 9.85 -6.58 -19.06
CA PRO A 298 10.07 -7.49 -20.21
C PRO A 298 9.23 -8.76 -20.13
N TYR A 299 8.85 -9.19 -18.94
CA TYR A 299 8.03 -10.37 -18.69
C TYR A 299 7.01 -10.09 -17.60
N SER A 300 5.93 -10.86 -17.56
CA SER A 300 4.89 -10.74 -16.52
C SER A 300 5.43 -10.93 -15.10
N TYR A 301 6.50 -11.70 -14.95
CA TYR A 301 7.14 -12.05 -13.69
C TYR A 301 8.40 -11.22 -13.37
N LEU A 302 8.83 -10.28 -14.22
CA LEU A 302 10.05 -9.50 -14.01
C LEU A 302 9.83 -8.03 -14.33
N ARG A 303 10.20 -7.16 -13.39
CA ARG A 303 10.05 -5.72 -13.51
C ARG A 303 11.28 -4.99 -12.97
N PHE A 304 11.75 -4.01 -13.73
CA PHE A 304 12.81 -3.09 -13.34
C PHE A 304 12.24 -1.69 -13.18
N GLN A 305 12.68 -0.98 -12.17
CA GLN A 305 12.31 0.42 -11.92
C GLN A 305 13.58 1.21 -11.65
N LEU A 306 13.70 2.36 -12.31
CA LEU A 306 14.74 3.35 -12.06
C LEU A 306 14.05 4.65 -11.70
N ASN A 307 14.42 5.25 -10.57
CA ASN A 307 13.95 6.55 -10.14
C ASN A 307 15.13 7.48 -9.85
N TYR A 308 14.98 8.74 -10.19
CA TYR A 308 15.84 9.82 -9.73
C TYR A 308 14.96 10.86 -9.05
N ALA A 309 15.22 11.12 -7.78
CA ALA A 309 14.46 12.05 -6.96
C ALA A 309 15.31 13.25 -6.55
N ILE A 310 14.66 14.42 -6.54
CA ILE A 310 15.20 15.66 -5.98
C ILE A 310 14.20 16.10 -4.92
N GLU A 311 14.63 16.14 -3.67
CA GLU A 311 13.80 16.50 -2.53
C GLU A 311 14.37 17.73 -1.84
N ASN A 312 13.50 18.69 -1.52
CA ASN A 312 13.80 19.82 -0.65
C ASN A 312 12.84 19.75 0.54
N THR A 313 13.39 19.65 1.74
CA THR A 313 12.59 19.48 2.95
C THR A 313 13.14 20.29 4.10
N SER A 314 12.26 20.98 4.80
CA SER A 314 12.51 21.55 6.12
C SER A 314 11.89 20.72 7.25
N LEU A 315 11.19 19.62 6.87
CA LEU A 315 10.61 18.68 7.82
C LEU A 315 11.69 17.84 8.47
N GLN A 316 11.58 17.60 9.77
CA GLN A 316 12.39 16.62 10.48
C GLN A 316 11.81 15.21 10.24
N LEU A 317 11.91 14.75 9.00
CA LEU A 317 11.48 13.40 8.65
C LEU A 317 12.47 12.36 9.17
N PRO A 318 12.00 11.17 9.55
CA PRO A 318 12.89 10.06 9.81
C PRO A 318 13.84 9.82 8.63
N LYS A 319 15.08 9.40 8.89
CA LYS A 319 16.13 9.20 7.85
C LYS A 319 15.70 8.38 6.63
N TYR A 320 14.84 7.40 6.83
CA TYR A 320 14.36 6.55 5.73
C TYR A 320 13.39 7.23 4.76
N TYR A 321 13.01 8.49 5.00
CA TYR A 321 12.19 9.29 4.07
C TYR A 321 13.01 10.24 3.19
N ASN A 322 14.30 10.37 3.42
CA ASN A 322 15.14 11.08 2.45
C ASN A 322 15.28 10.23 1.19
N THR A 323 14.58 10.63 0.16
CA THR A 323 14.50 9.92 -1.11
C THR A 323 15.26 10.62 -2.24
N SER A 324 16.04 11.66 -1.93
CA SER A 324 16.93 12.27 -2.93
C SER A 324 17.93 11.25 -3.45
N GLY A 325 18.24 11.31 -4.76
CA GLY A 325 19.23 10.47 -5.41
C GLY A 325 18.66 9.44 -6.38
N LEU A 326 19.51 8.54 -6.81
CA LEU A 326 19.18 7.47 -7.74
C LEU A 326 18.75 6.22 -6.97
N ASN A 327 17.66 5.60 -7.42
CA ASN A 327 17.18 4.35 -6.86
C ASN A 327 16.81 3.38 -8.00
N LEU A 328 17.42 2.21 -7.97
CA LEU A 328 17.14 1.08 -8.87
C LEU A 328 16.49 -0.04 -8.08
N MET A 329 15.42 -0.61 -8.59
CA MET A 329 14.76 -1.77 -7.98
C MET A 329 14.40 -2.82 -9.02
N VAL A 330 14.62 -4.07 -8.67
CA VAL A 330 14.18 -5.25 -9.41
C VAL A 330 13.09 -5.95 -8.62
N THR A 331 12.00 -6.32 -9.30
CA THR A 331 10.90 -7.10 -8.75
C THR A 331 10.77 -8.41 -9.53
N ALA A 332 10.89 -9.54 -8.84
CA ALA A 332 10.56 -10.87 -9.37
C ALA A 332 9.23 -11.32 -8.76
N ILE A 333 8.30 -11.83 -9.60
CA ILE A 333 6.94 -12.23 -9.22
C ILE A 333 6.77 -13.72 -9.56
N PHE A 334 6.15 -14.48 -8.70
CA PHE A 334 5.90 -15.93 -8.90
C PHE A 334 4.53 -16.35 -8.37
#